data_c1abe26ceaf0283bb0a2dc0122a73efd
#
_entry.id   c1abe26ceaf0283bb0a2dc0122a73efd
#
_cell.length_a   1.000
_cell.length_b   1.000
_cell.length_c   1.000
_cell.angle_alpha   90.00
_cell.angle_beta   90.00
_cell.angle_gamma   90.00
#
_symmetry.space_group_name_H-M   'P 1'
#
loop_
_entity.id
_entity.type
_entity.pdbx_description
1 polymer ?
#
loop_
_entity_poly.entity_id
_entity_poly.type
_entity_poly.pdbx_seq_one_letter_code
_entity_poly.pdbx_strand_id
1 'polypeptide(L)'
;MDYETATTDDIDSVIPEEYGGMWFFRDPLDCEYLGVTLLELEPGGKGKAHDHADDDHEEVYLVVDGELTVQLGGGGDTSAETEVTLSDGEAVRVGPETRRQVHNHGDGTVRVVVAGAP
;
A
#
# COMPACT_ATOMS: atom_id res chain seq x y z
N MET A 1 28.44 -5.36 11.72
CA MET A 1 27.38 -5.85 10.81
C MET A 1 26.19 -4.92 10.92
N ASP A 2 25.70 -4.45 9.78
CA ASP A 2 24.60 -3.49 9.74
C ASP A 2 23.27 -4.20 9.44
N TYR A 3 22.38 -4.28 10.44
CA TYR A 3 21.03 -4.79 10.25
C TYR A 3 20.11 -4.29 11.36
N GLU A 4 18.81 -4.24 11.06
CA GLU A 4 17.76 -3.91 12.00
C GLU A 4 16.59 -4.88 11.85
N THR A 5 15.86 -5.09 12.93
CA THR A 5 14.62 -5.87 12.91
C THR A 5 13.48 -5.03 13.49
N ALA A 6 12.26 -5.31 13.05
CA ALA A 6 11.07 -4.64 13.55
C ALA A 6 9.87 -5.58 13.48
N THR A 7 8.89 -5.34 14.34
CA THR A 7 7.64 -6.09 14.34
C THR A 7 6.46 -5.12 14.40
N THR A 8 5.33 -5.51 13.82
CA THR A 8 4.08 -4.72 13.94
C THR A 8 3.67 -4.49 15.38
N ASP A 9 4.10 -5.36 16.30
CA ASP A 9 3.78 -5.21 17.73
C ASP A 9 4.38 -3.93 18.33
N ASP A 10 5.49 -3.46 17.76
CA ASP A 10 6.21 -2.26 18.24
C ASP A 10 5.96 -1.02 17.39
N ILE A 11 5.11 -1.12 16.36
CA ILE A 11 4.78 -0.03 15.45
C ILE A 11 3.29 0.28 15.59
N ASP A 12 2.96 1.57 15.74
CA ASP A 12 1.56 1.98 15.78
C ASP A 12 0.98 1.98 14.37
N SER A 13 -0.19 1.34 14.21
CA SER A 13 -0.93 1.42 12.96
C SER A 13 -1.42 2.86 12.74
N VAL A 14 -1.30 3.35 11.50
CA VAL A 14 -1.75 4.70 11.14
C VAL A 14 -3.20 4.75 10.69
N ILE A 15 -3.90 3.61 10.69
CA ILE A 15 -5.35 3.57 10.45
C ILE A 15 -6.05 2.86 11.62
N PRO A 16 -7.34 3.20 11.87
CA PRO A 16 -8.11 2.55 12.93
C PRO A 16 -8.24 1.04 12.73
N GLU A 17 -8.19 0.29 13.81
CA GLU A 17 -8.26 -1.18 13.81
C GLU A 17 -9.50 -1.72 13.10
N GLU A 18 -10.61 -1.00 13.18
CA GLU A 18 -11.86 -1.42 12.52
C GLU A 18 -11.76 -1.49 11.00
N TYR A 19 -10.81 -0.76 10.41
CA TYR A 19 -10.57 -0.76 8.95
C TYR A 19 -9.42 -1.67 8.53
N GLY A 20 -8.66 -2.21 9.50
CA GLY A 20 -7.51 -3.06 9.27
C GLY A 20 -6.28 -2.58 10.02
N GLY A 21 -5.19 -2.41 9.34
CA GLY A 21 -3.95 -1.89 9.88
C GLY A 21 -3.01 -1.42 8.79
N MET A 22 -2.17 -0.45 9.14
CA MET A 22 -1.14 0.05 8.22
C MET A 22 0.10 0.41 9.04
N TRP A 23 1.18 -0.30 8.80
CA TRP A 23 2.41 -0.18 9.58
C TRP A 23 3.58 0.20 8.67
N PHE A 24 4.21 1.33 8.98
CA PHE A 24 5.38 1.82 8.24
C PHE A 24 6.66 1.30 8.87
N PHE A 25 7.46 0.57 8.10
CA PHE A 25 8.69 -0.05 8.56
C PHE A 25 9.96 0.74 8.27
N ARG A 26 9.88 1.78 7.46
CA ARG A 26 11.06 2.54 7.05
C ARG A 26 11.89 3.05 8.23
N ASP A 27 11.26 3.79 9.15
CA ASP A 27 11.97 4.40 10.28
C ASP A 27 12.41 3.35 11.31
N PRO A 28 11.55 2.39 11.74
CA PRO A 28 12.01 1.33 12.64
C PRO A 28 13.16 0.49 12.11
N LEU A 29 13.24 0.29 10.79
CA LEU A 29 14.33 -0.46 10.16
C LEU A 29 15.51 0.43 9.77
N ASP A 30 15.39 1.74 9.97
CA ASP A 30 16.44 2.71 9.61
C ASP A 30 16.83 2.64 8.13
N CYS A 31 15.84 2.48 7.25
CA CYS A 31 16.07 2.44 5.81
C CYS A 31 16.37 3.83 5.27
N GLU A 32 17.38 3.93 4.41
CA GLU A 32 17.76 5.20 3.80
C GLU A 32 16.86 5.57 2.63
N TYR A 33 16.58 4.62 1.75
CA TYR A 33 15.82 4.89 0.52
C TYR A 33 14.51 4.11 0.44
N LEU A 34 14.47 2.92 0.98
CA LEU A 34 13.36 2.00 0.81
C LEU A 34 12.27 2.24 1.84
N GLY A 35 11.05 2.47 1.37
CA GLY A 35 9.87 2.44 2.21
C GLY A 35 9.20 1.07 2.10
N VAL A 36 8.89 0.44 3.23
CA VAL A 36 8.14 -0.82 3.26
C VAL A 36 6.98 -0.65 4.22
N THR A 37 5.79 -0.98 3.76
CA THR A 37 4.55 -0.89 4.54
C THR A 37 3.83 -2.23 4.51
N LEU A 38 3.37 -2.68 5.66
CA LEU A 38 2.39 -3.75 5.72
C LEU A 38 1.02 -3.11 5.81
N LEU A 39 0.13 -3.48 4.89
CA LEU A 39 -1.24 -2.97 4.83
C LEU A 39 -2.21 -4.14 4.96
N GLU A 40 -3.16 -4.02 5.86
CA GLU A 40 -4.29 -4.94 5.97
C GLU A 40 -5.56 -4.11 5.88
N LEU A 41 -6.47 -4.49 4.97
CA LEU A 41 -7.77 -3.85 4.83
C LEU A 41 -8.88 -4.86 5.05
N GLU A 42 -9.83 -4.49 5.91
CA GLU A 42 -11.07 -5.23 6.07
C GLU A 42 -11.98 -5.03 4.85
N PRO A 43 -12.96 -5.92 4.61
CA PRO A 43 -13.91 -5.73 3.53
C PRO A 43 -14.55 -4.34 3.56
N GLY A 44 -14.58 -3.67 2.40
CA GLY A 44 -15.08 -2.30 2.26
C GLY A 44 -14.05 -1.23 2.61
N GLY A 45 -12.88 -1.62 3.11
CA GLY A 45 -11.80 -0.67 3.41
C GLY A 45 -11.15 -0.12 2.16
N LYS A 46 -10.63 1.09 2.27
CA LYS A 46 -9.92 1.75 1.17
C LYS A 46 -8.81 2.62 1.72
N GLY A 47 -7.76 2.80 0.93
CA GLY A 47 -6.69 3.73 1.21
C GLY A 47 -7.01 5.13 0.69
N LYS A 48 -6.13 6.07 0.97
CA LYS A 48 -6.22 7.43 0.44
C LYS A 48 -5.77 7.45 -1.02
N ALA A 49 -6.53 8.10 -1.87
CA ALA A 49 -6.11 8.35 -3.25
C ALA A 49 -4.94 9.34 -3.25
N HIS A 50 -3.85 8.99 -3.91
CA HIS A 50 -2.64 9.82 -3.93
C HIS A 50 -1.71 9.48 -5.07
N ASP A 51 -0.69 10.31 -5.27
CA ASP A 51 0.44 10.03 -6.13
C ASP A 51 1.75 10.38 -5.40
N HIS A 52 2.87 10.14 -6.04
CA HIS A 52 4.21 10.45 -5.53
C HIS A 52 4.99 11.37 -6.48
N ALA A 53 4.27 12.24 -7.21
CA ALA A 53 4.92 13.18 -8.13
C ALA A 53 5.93 14.10 -7.43
N ASP A 54 5.69 14.45 -6.16
CA ASP A 54 6.55 15.34 -5.40
C ASP A 54 7.84 14.67 -4.91
N ASP A 55 7.82 13.38 -4.62
CA ASP A 55 8.96 12.65 -4.05
C ASP A 55 9.58 11.63 -5.02
N ASP A 56 9.02 11.50 -6.21
CA ASP A 56 9.53 10.64 -7.29
C ASP A 56 9.64 9.16 -6.91
N HIS A 57 8.80 8.69 -5.99
CA HIS A 57 8.80 7.29 -5.56
C HIS A 57 7.97 6.41 -6.49
N GLU A 58 8.58 5.35 -7.02
CA GLU A 58 7.80 4.26 -7.56
C GLU A 58 7.37 3.35 -6.41
N GLU A 59 6.24 2.70 -6.56
CA GLU A 59 5.73 1.76 -5.55
C GLU A 59 5.31 0.44 -6.18
N VAL A 60 5.51 -0.64 -5.42
CA VAL A 60 5.00 -1.97 -5.75
C VAL A 60 4.00 -2.37 -4.66
N TYR A 61 2.84 -2.82 -5.09
CA TYR A 61 1.81 -3.39 -4.23
C TYR A 61 1.78 -4.90 -4.48
N LEU A 62 2.16 -5.68 -3.49
CA LEU A 62 2.19 -7.15 -3.58
C LEU A 62 1.15 -7.74 -2.64
N VAL A 63 0.17 -8.44 -3.18
CA VAL A 63 -0.84 -9.12 -2.38
C VAL A 63 -0.26 -10.42 -1.82
N VAL A 64 -0.26 -10.54 -0.51
CA VAL A 64 0.18 -11.76 0.19
C VAL A 64 -1.00 -12.69 0.41
N ASP A 65 -2.17 -12.13 0.77
CA ASP A 65 -3.37 -12.90 1.06
C ASP A 65 -4.60 -12.05 0.76
N GLY A 66 -5.55 -12.60 0.01
CA GLY A 66 -6.80 -11.95 -0.32
C GLY A 66 -6.86 -11.36 -1.71
N GLU A 67 -7.68 -10.34 -1.88
CA GLU A 67 -7.90 -9.67 -3.16
C GLU A 67 -7.91 -8.17 -2.98
N LEU A 68 -7.10 -7.48 -3.77
CA LEU A 68 -6.97 -6.02 -3.75
C LEU A 68 -7.36 -5.45 -5.10
N THR A 69 -8.16 -4.40 -5.10
CA THR A 69 -8.42 -3.60 -6.30
C THR A 69 -7.61 -2.31 -6.21
N VAL A 70 -6.83 -2.01 -7.24
CA VAL A 70 -6.06 -0.77 -7.35
C VAL A 70 -6.64 0.05 -8.49
N GLN A 71 -7.18 1.21 -8.15
CA GLN A 71 -7.66 2.18 -9.13
C GLN A 71 -6.51 3.08 -9.53
N LEU A 72 -6.32 3.27 -10.83
CA LEU A 72 -5.18 3.99 -11.39
C LEU A 72 -5.63 5.14 -12.27
N GLY A 73 -4.91 6.28 -12.16
CA GLY A 73 -5.19 7.46 -12.94
C GLY A 73 -6.33 8.29 -12.37
N GLY A 74 -6.80 9.27 -13.13
CA GLY A 74 -7.82 10.20 -12.70
C GLY A 74 -7.27 11.26 -11.75
N GLY A 75 -8.13 11.90 -11.00
CA GLY A 75 -7.79 12.92 -10.00
C GLY A 75 -8.84 14.02 -9.96
N GLY A 76 -8.94 14.71 -8.81
CA GLY A 76 -9.98 15.71 -8.60
C GLY A 76 -11.34 15.09 -8.80
N ASP A 77 -12.14 15.65 -9.75
CA ASP A 77 -13.48 15.15 -10.09
C ASP A 77 -13.45 14.06 -11.17
N THR A 78 -12.26 13.67 -11.67
CA THR A 78 -12.11 12.70 -12.73
C THR A 78 -12.03 11.29 -12.15
N SER A 79 -12.85 10.38 -12.67
CA SER A 79 -12.81 8.96 -12.30
C SER A 79 -11.49 8.32 -12.69
N ALA A 80 -11.12 7.23 -12.02
CA ALA A 80 -9.95 6.46 -12.38
C ALA A 80 -10.02 6.00 -13.85
N GLU A 81 -8.88 6.01 -14.53
CA GLU A 81 -8.80 5.62 -15.95
C GLU A 81 -8.86 4.10 -16.12
N THR A 82 -8.32 3.37 -15.15
CA THR A 82 -8.34 1.91 -15.17
C THR A 82 -8.28 1.37 -13.74
N GLU A 83 -8.54 0.09 -13.60
CA GLU A 83 -8.31 -0.60 -12.34
C GLU A 83 -7.78 -2.00 -12.59
N VAL A 84 -6.97 -2.49 -11.65
CA VAL A 84 -6.48 -3.85 -11.66
C VAL A 84 -6.90 -4.53 -10.38
N THR A 85 -7.21 -5.81 -10.46
CA THR A 85 -7.53 -6.64 -9.31
C THR A 85 -6.43 -7.68 -9.16
N LEU A 86 -5.86 -7.75 -7.96
CA LEU A 86 -4.73 -8.60 -7.63
C LEU A 86 -5.16 -9.62 -6.57
N SER A 87 -4.77 -10.86 -6.78
CA SER A 87 -4.96 -11.96 -5.82
C SER A 87 -3.61 -12.39 -5.25
N ASP A 88 -3.61 -13.43 -4.41
CA ASP A 88 -2.42 -13.94 -3.74
C ASP A 88 -1.22 -14.09 -4.69
N GLY A 89 -0.11 -13.47 -4.34
CA GLY A 89 1.12 -13.55 -5.10
C GLY A 89 1.21 -12.65 -6.32
N GLU A 90 0.19 -11.83 -6.56
CA GLU A 90 0.19 -10.89 -7.67
C GLU A 90 0.58 -9.50 -7.23
N ALA A 91 1.22 -8.74 -8.11
CA ALA A 91 1.71 -7.42 -7.80
C ALA A 91 1.52 -6.45 -8.96
N VAL A 92 1.47 -5.16 -8.63
CA VAL A 92 1.49 -4.06 -9.59
C VAL A 92 2.55 -3.05 -9.19
N ARG A 93 3.32 -2.55 -10.16
CA ARG A 93 4.19 -1.40 -9.96
C ARG A 93 3.47 -0.15 -10.47
N VAL A 94 3.48 0.90 -9.66
CA VAL A 94 2.87 2.18 -9.99
C VAL A 94 3.95 3.24 -10.02
N GLY A 95 4.06 3.97 -11.13
CA GLY A 95 5.01 5.06 -11.27
C GLY A 95 4.62 6.26 -10.41
N PRO A 96 5.60 7.17 -10.13
CA PRO A 96 5.36 8.26 -9.19
C PRO A 96 4.25 9.23 -9.59
N GLU A 97 4.07 9.48 -10.87
CA GLU A 97 3.06 10.45 -11.35
C GLU A 97 1.67 9.86 -11.51
N THR A 98 1.54 8.54 -11.43
CA THR A 98 0.24 7.87 -11.58
C THR A 98 -0.52 7.91 -10.26
N ARG A 99 -1.68 8.54 -10.26
CA ARG A 99 -2.58 8.54 -9.09
C ARG A 99 -3.10 7.14 -8.85
N ARG A 100 -3.16 6.72 -7.58
CA ARG A 100 -3.65 5.39 -7.19
C ARG A 100 -4.51 5.46 -5.95
N GLN A 101 -5.42 4.52 -5.85
CA GLN A 101 -6.18 4.26 -4.64
C GLN A 101 -6.46 2.77 -4.53
N VAL A 102 -6.21 2.20 -3.36
CA VAL A 102 -6.46 0.79 -3.08
C VAL A 102 -7.81 0.59 -2.42
N HIS A 103 -8.49 -0.49 -2.78
CA HIS A 103 -9.80 -0.87 -2.23
C HIS A 103 -9.84 -2.36 -1.94
N ASN A 104 -10.50 -2.74 -0.87
CA ASN A 104 -10.88 -4.13 -0.63
C ASN A 104 -12.36 -4.31 -0.96
N HIS A 105 -12.64 -4.83 -2.15
CA HIS A 105 -14.01 -5.16 -2.59
C HIS A 105 -14.35 -6.63 -2.35
N GLY A 106 -13.45 -7.40 -1.71
CA GLY A 106 -13.67 -8.81 -1.41
C GLY A 106 -14.44 -9.03 -0.12
N ASP A 107 -14.55 -10.30 0.27
CA ASP A 107 -15.32 -10.73 1.45
C ASP A 107 -14.46 -10.94 2.68
N GLY A 108 -13.15 -11.01 2.53
CA GLY A 108 -12.20 -11.22 3.62
C GLY A 108 -11.15 -10.13 3.69
N THR A 109 -10.35 -10.16 4.74
CA THR A 109 -9.23 -9.23 4.93
C THR A 109 -8.21 -9.44 3.81
N VAL A 110 -7.71 -8.36 3.22
CA VAL A 110 -6.59 -8.43 2.28
C VAL A 110 -5.32 -7.98 2.97
N ARG A 111 -4.23 -8.67 2.70
CA ARG A 111 -2.92 -8.37 3.26
C ARG A 111 -1.94 -8.07 2.14
N VAL A 112 -1.29 -6.90 2.22
CA VAL A 112 -0.50 -6.33 1.14
C VAL A 112 0.83 -5.81 1.67
N VAL A 113 1.91 -6.11 0.94
CA VAL A 113 3.19 -5.46 1.17
C VAL A 113 3.34 -4.36 0.13
N VAL A 114 3.61 -3.14 0.59
CA VAL A 114 3.86 -1.99 -0.26
C VAL A 114 5.33 -1.60 -0.11
N ALA A 115 6.06 -1.57 -1.21
CA ALA A 115 7.46 -1.17 -1.21
C ALA A 115 7.65 0.00 -2.18
N GLY A 116 8.41 1.01 -1.75
CA GLY A 116 8.65 2.18 -2.58
C GLY A 116 10.03 2.78 -2.37
N ALA A 117 10.54 3.40 -3.40
CA ALA A 117 11.82 4.11 -3.38
C ALA A 117 11.88 5.07 -4.58
N PRO A 118 12.73 6.12 -4.50
CA PRO A 118 12.97 7.03 -5.61
C PRO A 118 13.57 6.36 -6.82
#